data_76eec17d96fd22fee11ceb93c51de178
#
_entry.id   76eec17d96fd22fee11ceb93c51de178
#
_cell.length_a   1.000
_cell.length_b   1.000
_cell.length_c   1.000
_cell.angle_alpha   90.00
_cell.angle_beta   90.00
_cell.angle_gamma   90.00
#
_symmetry.space_group_name_H-M   'P 1'
#
loop_
_entity.id
_entity.type
_entity.pdbx_description
1 polymer ?
#
loop_
_entity_poly.entity_id
_entity_poly.type
_entity_poly.pdbx_seq_one_letter_code
_entity_poly.pdbx_strand_id
1 'polypeptide(L)'
;NEESLLNKKNLIMPYFMYPRIYNSFYKKINIINKPNFNLRIFFSGSVVNEGYGNFYWKKDPEKFPNRIKTIKNILKEFKSEIFFINSINDLKSSEFNKKKIIFCLHDKVIKKTSYKLNFRDNFNLLSQSCFNLSCPGVVMPLCHHLIEGIKVGSIPITNCEKLLSPNLNKEISLQYSNLDELIHRFHEALIMQEDQIVHMRSKVQEYYKINLSPEAFKKNFKKIISNKKNKIICCDDHGSVEQIK
;
A
#
# COMPACT_ATOMS: atom_id res chain seq x y z
N ASN A 1 6.40 -19.97 -6.38
CA ASN A 1 7.86 -19.99 -6.21
C ASN A 1 8.40 -18.58 -6.41
N GLU A 2 8.94 -17.94 -5.36
CA GLU A 2 9.54 -16.59 -5.43
C GLU A 2 10.57 -16.50 -6.58
N GLU A 3 11.34 -17.55 -6.81
CA GLU A 3 12.31 -17.61 -7.90
C GLU A 3 11.68 -17.49 -9.30
N SER A 4 10.46 -18.00 -9.51
CA SER A 4 9.78 -17.84 -10.80
C SER A 4 9.24 -16.41 -11.00
N LEU A 5 8.88 -15.71 -9.91
CA LEU A 5 8.48 -14.30 -9.94
C LEU A 5 9.69 -13.38 -10.18
N LEU A 6 10.87 -13.77 -9.68
CA LEU A 6 12.11 -12.99 -9.77
C LEU A 6 12.89 -13.27 -11.07
N ASN A 7 12.46 -14.22 -11.90
CA ASN A 7 13.13 -14.48 -13.17
C ASN A 7 12.93 -13.28 -14.11
N LYS A 8 14.03 -12.59 -14.44
CA LYS A 8 14.06 -11.39 -15.31
C LYS A 8 13.43 -11.58 -16.70
N LYS A 9 13.18 -12.81 -17.12
CA LYS A 9 12.53 -13.16 -18.40
C LYS A 9 10.99 -13.19 -18.29
N ASN A 10 10.43 -13.15 -17.08
CA ASN A 10 8.98 -13.16 -16.87
C ASN A 10 8.46 -11.74 -16.71
N LEU A 11 7.33 -11.45 -17.33
CA LEU A 11 6.57 -10.25 -17.01
C LEU A 11 5.61 -10.56 -15.87
N ILE A 12 5.82 -9.91 -14.76
CA ILE A 12 4.83 -9.88 -13.70
C ILE A 12 3.82 -8.80 -14.06
N MET A 13 2.57 -9.21 -14.25
CA MET A 13 1.47 -8.25 -14.41
C MET A 13 1.39 -7.39 -13.16
N PRO A 14 1.40 -6.05 -13.30
CA PRO A 14 1.28 -5.19 -12.15
C PRO A 14 -0.03 -5.50 -11.43
N TYR A 15 0.04 -5.59 -10.10
CA TYR A 15 -1.14 -5.69 -9.28
C TYR A 15 -1.99 -4.42 -9.43
N PHE A 16 -3.30 -4.55 -9.45
CA PHE A 16 -4.19 -3.44 -9.78
C PHE A 16 -4.70 -2.72 -8.52
N MET A 17 -5.15 -1.48 -8.70
CA MET A 17 -6.13 -0.90 -7.78
C MET A 17 -7.41 -1.74 -7.84
N TYR A 18 -8.27 -1.59 -6.81
CA TYR A 18 -9.55 -2.31 -6.81
C TYR A 18 -10.31 -2.10 -8.14
N PRO A 19 -10.75 -3.15 -8.84
CA PRO A 19 -11.23 -3.06 -10.22
C PRO A 19 -12.34 -2.03 -10.47
N ARG A 20 -13.26 -1.85 -9.50
CA ARG A 20 -14.34 -0.84 -9.61
C ARG A 20 -13.82 0.60 -9.74
N ILE A 21 -12.59 0.87 -9.28
CA ILE A 21 -11.98 2.21 -9.36
C ILE A 21 -11.73 2.60 -10.82
N TYR A 22 -11.24 1.68 -11.62
CA TYR A 22 -10.97 1.94 -13.05
C TYR A 22 -12.22 2.31 -13.83
N ASN A 23 -13.34 1.66 -13.52
CA ASN A 23 -14.60 1.86 -14.26
C ASN A 23 -15.33 3.14 -13.86
N SER A 24 -15.26 3.54 -12.59
CA SER A 24 -16.14 4.61 -12.08
C SER A 24 -15.41 5.84 -11.53
N PHE A 25 -14.17 5.69 -11.10
CA PHE A 25 -13.52 6.73 -10.32
C PHE A 25 -12.12 7.12 -10.80
N TYR A 26 -11.42 6.29 -11.59
CA TYR A 26 -10.03 6.48 -11.98
C TYR A 26 -9.70 7.87 -12.52
N LYS A 27 -10.54 8.39 -13.44
CA LYS A 27 -10.38 9.74 -14.04
C LYS A 27 -10.66 10.89 -13.06
N LYS A 28 -11.31 10.60 -11.93
CA LYS A 28 -11.69 11.58 -10.90
C LYS A 28 -10.70 11.61 -9.74
N ILE A 29 -9.67 10.76 -9.76
CA ILE A 29 -8.65 10.73 -8.71
C ILE A 29 -7.84 12.03 -8.80
N ASN A 30 -7.93 12.84 -7.76
CA ASN A 30 -7.13 14.04 -7.63
C ASN A 30 -5.73 13.69 -7.12
N ILE A 31 -4.71 14.13 -7.85
CA ILE A 31 -3.30 13.98 -7.47
C ILE A 31 -2.84 15.31 -6.89
N ILE A 32 -2.41 15.27 -5.64
CA ILE A 32 -1.93 16.45 -4.91
C ILE A 32 -0.41 16.39 -4.87
N ASN A 33 0.25 17.38 -5.46
CA ASN A 33 1.72 17.44 -5.49
C ASN A 33 2.29 17.74 -4.09
N LYS A 34 1.67 18.67 -3.36
CA LYS A 34 2.07 19.01 -2.00
C LYS A 34 1.05 18.44 -1.01
N PRO A 35 1.44 17.46 -0.18
CA PRO A 35 0.53 16.81 0.76
C PRO A 35 0.20 17.72 1.95
N ASN A 36 -0.73 17.29 2.78
CA ASN A 36 -0.90 17.86 4.11
C ASN A 36 0.19 17.30 5.04
N PHE A 37 1.20 18.08 5.35
CA PHE A 37 2.31 17.63 6.19
C PHE A 37 1.93 17.28 7.63
N ASN A 38 0.75 17.67 8.08
CA ASN A 38 0.21 17.22 9.36
C ASN A 38 -0.36 15.80 9.28
N LEU A 39 -0.78 15.35 8.09
CA LEU A 39 -1.19 13.96 7.84
C LEU A 39 0.02 13.15 7.37
N ARG A 40 0.85 12.69 8.31
CA ARG A 40 2.08 11.97 7.99
C ARG A 40 1.80 10.57 7.47
N ILE A 41 1.10 9.75 8.24
CA ILE A 41 0.90 8.35 7.91
C ILE A 41 -0.59 8.02 7.88
N PHE A 42 -1.04 7.40 6.80
CA PHE A 42 -2.42 6.93 6.66
C PHE A 42 -2.47 5.42 6.45
N PHE A 43 -3.46 4.79 7.07
CA PHE A 43 -3.83 3.40 6.82
C PHE A 43 -5.35 3.26 6.78
N SER A 44 -5.86 2.54 5.79
CA SER A 44 -7.26 2.15 5.70
C SER A 44 -7.36 0.70 5.26
N GLY A 45 -8.03 -0.14 6.04
CA GLY A 45 -8.14 -1.54 5.66
C GLY A 45 -8.76 -2.44 6.72
N SER A 46 -9.08 -3.66 6.28
CA SER A 46 -9.51 -4.74 7.15
C SER A 46 -8.31 -5.34 7.88
N VAL A 47 -8.52 -5.72 9.15
CA VAL A 47 -7.53 -6.38 10.01
C VAL A 47 -8.09 -7.70 10.57
N VAL A 48 -9.10 -8.29 9.92
CA VAL A 48 -9.68 -9.58 10.34
C VAL A 48 -8.65 -10.70 10.37
N ASN A 49 -8.88 -11.65 11.27
CA ASN A 49 -7.98 -12.79 11.49
C ASN A 49 -8.19 -13.92 10.47
N GLU A 50 -9.42 -14.07 10.00
CA GLU A 50 -9.81 -15.15 9.11
C GLU A 50 -9.20 -14.92 7.72
N GLY A 51 -8.46 -15.92 7.25
CA GLY A 51 -7.78 -15.86 5.95
C GLY A 51 -6.33 -15.39 5.97
N TYR A 52 -5.90 -14.59 6.96
CA TYR A 52 -4.49 -14.14 7.06
C TYR A 52 -3.51 -15.21 7.56
N GLY A 53 -4.01 -16.32 8.08
CA GLY A 53 -3.18 -17.33 8.72
C GLY A 53 -2.83 -18.54 7.85
N ASN A 54 -3.46 -18.73 6.68
CA ASN A 54 -3.42 -20.01 5.96
C ASN A 54 -2.57 -20.02 4.70
N PHE A 55 -2.04 -18.88 4.25
CA PHE A 55 -1.32 -18.77 3.00
C PHE A 55 0.19 -18.60 3.20
N TYR A 56 0.88 -18.41 2.12
CA TYR A 56 2.31 -18.30 1.85
C TYR A 56 3.19 -17.72 2.99
N TRP A 57 2.64 -16.83 3.82
CA TRP A 57 3.26 -16.18 4.97
C TRP A 57 3.58 -17.11 6.15
N LYS A 58 3.01 -18.31 6.19
CA LYS A 58 3.30 -19.28 7.25
C LYS A 58 4.75 -19.76 7.27
N LYS A 59 5.47 -19.60 6.16
CA LYS A 59 6.87 -20.01 6.06
C LYS A 59 7.83 -19.04 6.76
N ASP A 60 7.46 -17.77 6.87
CA ASP A 60 8.25 -16.76 7.57
C ASP A 60 7.35 -15.67 8.19
N PRO A 61 6.69 -15.97 9.32
CA PRO A 61 5.77 -15.03 9.99
C PRO A 61 6.48 -13.85 10.65
N GLU A 62 7.80 -13.90 10.80
CA GLU A 62 8.59 -12.77 11.29
C GLU A 62 8.84 -11.76 10.19
N LYS A 63 9.20 -12.24 9.01
CA LYS A 63 9.42 -11.41 7.82
C LYS A 63 8.12 -10.80 7.28
N PHE A 64 7.02 -11.54 7.36
CA PHE A 64 5.71 -11.08 6.89
C PHE A 64 4.67 -11.16 8.00
N PRO A 65 4.72 -10.28 8.99
CA PRO A 65 3.74 -10.27 10.05
C PRO A 65 2.33 -9.99 9.48
N ASN A 66 1.32 -10.70 9.98
CA ASN A 66 -0.04 -10.42 9.60
C ASN A 66 -0.47 -9.01 10.05
N ARG A 67 -1.53 -8.48 9.42
CA ARG A 67 -2.00 -7.11 9.70
C ARG A 67 -2.32 -6.88 11.17
N ILE A 68 -2.90 -7.85 11.87
CA ILE A 68 -3.23 -7.71 13.30
C ILE A 68 -1.96 -7.52 14.11
N LYS A 69 -0.95 -8.37 13.90
CA LYS A 69 0.34 -8.27 14.59
C LYS A 69 1.01 -6.94 14.27
N THR A 70 0.99 -6.53 13.01
CA THR A 70 1.53 -5.24 12.54
C THR A 70 0.85 -4.06 13.23
N ILE A 71 -0.48 -3.97 13.17
CA ILE A 71 -1.23 -2.85 13.76
C ILE A 71 -1.11 -2.84 15.28
N LYS A 72 -1.16 -4.01 15.95
CA LYS A 72 -0.95 -4.08 17.40
C LYS A 72 0.44 -3.60 17.83
N ASN A 73 1.47 -3.90 17.05
CA ASN A 73 2.82 -3.44 17.33
C ASN A 73 2.95 -1.92 17.18
N ILE A 74 2.38 -1.36 16.11
CA ILE A 74 2.33 0.11 15.93
C ILE A 74 1.55 0.77 17.07
N LEU A 75 0.42 0.19 17.49
CA LEU A 75 -0.38 0.72 18.61
C LEU A 75 0.36 0.69 19.95
N LYS A 76 1.23 -0.27 20.16
CA LYS A 76 2.05 -0.34 21.39
C LYS A 76 2.95 0.88 21.52
N GLU A 77 3.53 1.35 20.41
CA GLU A 77 4.48 2.46 20.38
C GLU A 77 3.80 3.82 20.20
N PHE A 78 2.85 3.93 19.27
CA PHE A 78 2.29 5.22 18.82
C PHE A 78 0.85 5.46 19.26
N LYS A 79 0.34 4.79 20.30
CA LYS A 79 -1.07 4.84 20.71
C LYS A 79 -1.60 6.27 20.90
N SER A 80 -0.81 7.15 21.51
CA SER A 80 -1.17 8.55 21.76
C SER A 80 -1.18 9.41 20.50
N GLU A 81 -0.48 9.01 19.45
CA GLU A 81 -0.31 9.76 18.21
C GLU A 81 -1.31 9.35 17.13
N ILE A 82 -1.98 8.21 17.30
CA ILE A 82 -2.91 7.66 16.34
C ILE A 82 -4.32 8.21 16.57
N PHE A 83 -4.92 8.73 15.50
CA PHE A 83 -6.34 9.02 15.41
C PHE A 83 -7.05 7.92 14.62
N PHE A 84 -8.18 7.45 15.16
CA PHE A 84 -9.00 6.46 14.49
C PHE A 84 -10.26 7.10 13.92
N ILE A 85 -10.45 6.97 12.61
CA ILE A 85 -11.71 7.34 11.96
C ILE A 85 -12.77 6.31 12.30
N ASN A 86 -13.85 6.71 12.94
CA ASN A 86 -15.00 5.88 13.30
C ASN A 86 -16.30 6.35 12.60
N SER A 87 -16.27 7.53 12.00
CA SER A 87 -17.38 8.12 11.26
C SER A 87 -16.88 9.17 10.26
N ILE A 88 -17.74 9.58 9.34
CA ILE A 88 -17.42 10.67 8.40
C ILE A 88 -17.21 12.01 9.12
N ASN A 89 -17.87 12.20 10.27
CA ASN A 89 -17.77 13.45 11.05
C ASN A 89 -16.38 13.62 11.67
N ASP A 90 -15.67 12.54 11.92
CA ASP A 90 -14.31 12.56 12.47
C ASP A 90 -13.33 13.32 11.56
N LEU A 91 -13.57 13.31 10.25
CA LEU A 91 -12.75 14.05 9.27
C LEU A 91 -12.82 15.57 9.44
N LYS A 92 -13.85 16.06 10.14
CA LYS A 92 -14.06 17.49 10.43
C LYS A 92 -13.63 17.86 11.85
N SER A 93 -13.21 16.90 12.66
CA SER A 93 -12.85 17.14 14.05
C SER A 93 -11.53 17.89 14.19
N SER A 94 -11.41 18.72 15.21
CA SER A 94 -10.14 19.38 15.55
C SER A 94 -9.06 18.40 15.96
N GLU A 95 -9.43 17.26 16.51
CA GLU A 95 -8.52 16.18 16.90
C GLU A 95 -7.87 15.50 15.70
N PHE A 96 -8.63 15.28 14.60
CA PHE A 96 -8.10 14.75 13.35
C PHE A 96 -6.92 15.60 12.86
N ASN A 97 -7.04 16.92 12.91
CA ASN A 97 -6.00 17.85 12.43
C ASN A 97 -4.76 17.93 13.35
N LYS A 98 -4.86 17.42 14.59
CA LYS A 98 -3.75 17.42 15.56
C LYS A 98 -2.91 16.16 15.50
N LYS A 99 -3.42 15.07 14.91
CA LYS A 99 -2.74 13.79 14.89
C LYS A 99 -2.04 13.54 13.57
N LYS A 100 -0.82 12.99 13.65
CA LYS A 100 0.02 12.73 12.48
C LYS A 100 -0.22 11.36 11.86
N ILE A 101 -0.77 10.41 12.63
CA ILE A 101 -1.05 9.04 12.19
C ILE A 101 -2.56 8.83 12.21
N ILE A 102 -3.14 8.49 11.05
CA ILE A 102 -4.58 8.31 10.89
C ILE A 102 -4.87 6.90 10.43
N PHE A 103 -5.69 6.19 11.21
CA PHE A 103 -6.11 4.82 10.89
C PHE A 103 -7.63 4.74 10.70
N CYS A 104 -8.06 4.06 9.63
CA CYS A 104 -9.44 3.68 9.39
C CYS A 104 -9.53 2.14 9.35
N LEU A 105 -10.00 1.53 10.44
CA LEU A 105 -10.13 0.08 10.55
C LEU A 105 -11.53 -0.36 10.11
N HIS A 106 -11.61 -1.30 9.16
CA HIS A 106 -12.87 -1.75 8.58
C HIS A 106 -13.61 -2.81 9.39
N ASP A 107 -13.00 -3.30 10.48
CA ASP A 107 -13.54 -4.32 11.36
C ASP A 107 -13.26 -4.02 12.84
N LYS A 108 -13.85 -4.85 13.72
CA LYS A 108 -13.84 -4.63 15.17
C LYS A 108 -12.79 -5.48 15.93
N VAL A 109 -11.83 -6.08 15.24
CA VAL A 109 -10.84 -6.99 15.84
C VAL A 109 -9.90 -6.28 16.80
N ILE A 110 -9.50 -5.06 16.47
CA ILE A 110 -8.57 -4.26 17.30
C ILE A 110 -9.30 -3.27 18.19
N LYS A 111 -10.45 -2.76 17.72
CA LYS A 111 -11.28 -1.77 18.42
C LYS A 111 -12.74 -2.22 18.42
N LYS A 112 -13.52 -1.71 19.38
CA LYS A 112 -14.97 -1.94 19.43
C LYS A 112 -15.75 -1.27 18.29
N THR A 113 -15.16 -0.24 17.65
CA THR A 113 -15.74 0.52 16.53
C THR A 113 -15.01 0.19 15.25
N SER A 114 -15.72 0.21 14.14
CA SER A 114 -15.17 0.07 12.79
C SER A 114 -15.84 1.06 11.85
N TYR A 115 -15.11 1.51 10.84
CA TYR A 115 -15.65 2.37 9.80
C TYR A 115 -14.97 2.06 8.48
N LYS A 116 -15.72 2.16 7.38
CA LYS A 116 -15.19 1.97 6.04
C LYS A 116 -15.43 3.24 5.22
N LEU A 117 -14.36 3.88 4.86
CA LEU A 117 -14.40 5.03 3.96
C LEU A 117 -14.94 4.62 2.58
N ASN A 118 -15.70 5.49 1.94
CA ASN A 118 -15.99 5.35 0.52
C ASN A 118 -14.72 5.63 -0.30
N PHE A 119 -14.73 5.27 -1.59
CA PHE A 119 -13.55 5.43 -2.44
C PHE A 119 -13.07 6.88 -2.54
N ARG A 120 -13.98 7.86 -2.62
CA ARG A 120 -13.62 9.27 -2.72
C ARG A 120 -12.84 9.73 -1.49
N ASP A 121 -13.37 9.46 -0.31
CA ASP A 121 -12.74 9.89 0.94
C ASP A 121 -11.44 9.16 1.19
N ASN A 122 -11.37 7.86 0.87
CA ASN A 122 -10.14 7.08 0.96
C ASN A 122 -9.03 7.65 0.05
N PHE A 123 -9.34 7.92 -1.23
CA PHE A 123 -8.37 8.52 -2.14
C PHE A 123 -7.99 9.95 -1.77
N ASN A 124 -8.94 10.72 -1.22
CA ASN A 124 -8.67 12.06 -0.74
C ASN A 124 -7.65 12.04 0.42
N LEU A 125 -7.84 11.16 1.40
CA LEU A 125 -6.89 11.00 2.50
C LEU A 125 -5.54 10.44 2.02
N LEU A 126 -5.52 9.44 1.14
CA LEU A 126 -4.29 8.92 0.53
C LEU A 126 -3.52 10.02 -0.20
N SER A 127 -4.20 10.85 -1.00
CA SER A 127 -3.53 11.92 -1.75
C SER A 127 -2.98 13.01 -0.85
N GLN A 128 -3.64 13.28 0.27
CA GLN A 128 -3.20 14.25 1.28
C GLN A 128 -2.12 13.70 2.21
N SER A 129 -2.04 12.38 2.43
CA SER A 129 -1.04 11.79 3.32
C SER A 129 0.36 11.83 2.71
N CYS A 130 1.37 12.06 3.57
CA CYS A 130 2.76 11.93 3.14
C CYS A 130 3.11 10.48 2.82
N PHE A 131 2.73 9.58 3.72
CA PHE A 131 3.02 8.15 3.65
C PHE A 131 1.74 7.32 3.78
N ASN A 132 1.73 6.13 3.19
CA ASN A 132 0.70 5.12 3.43
C ASN A 132 1.32 3.82 3.94
N LEU A 133 0.75 3.28 5.01
CA LEU A 133 1.13 1.94 5.48
C LEU A 133 0.50 0.89 4.57
N SER A 134 1.33 0.10 3.91
CA SER A 134 0.90 -0.99 3.04
C SER A 134 1.19 -2.34 3.69
N CYS A 135 0.23 -2.80 4.50
CA CYS A 135 0.30 -4.15 5.06
C CYS A 135 0.02 -5.20 3.98
N PRO A 136 0.62 -6.39 4.10
CA PRO A 136 0.33 -7.51 3.19
C PRO A 136 -1.17 -7.80 3.06
N GLY A 137 -1.59 -8.20 1.88
CA GLY A 137 -2.96 -8.65 1.61
C GLY A 137 -3.28 -10.00 2.26
N VAL A 138 -4.54 -10.44 2.18
CA VAL A 138 -4.98 -11.72 2.78
C VAL A 138 -4.45 -12.91 1.99
N VAL A 139 -4.60 -12.87 0.69
CA VAL A 139 -4.27 -13.95 -0.25
C VAL A 139 -2.89 -13.74 -0.86
N MET A 140 -2.57 -12.50 -1.14
CA MET A 140 -1.29 -12.05 -1.71
C MET A 140 -0.64 -10.97 -0.84
N PRO A 141 0.70 -10.87 -0.90
CA PRO A 141 1.42 -9.78 -0.24
C PRO A 141 1.02 -8.41 -0.76
N LEU A 142 0.90 -8.29 -2.07
CA LEU A 142 0.46 -7.04 -2.68
C LEU A 142 -1.00 -6.77 -2.32
N CYS A 143 -1.29 -5.57 -1.89
CA CYS A 143 -2.65 -5.13 -1.63
C CYS A 143 -3.00 -3.94 -2.51
N HIS A 144 -4.28 -3.77 -2.80
CA HIS A 144 -4.77 -2.65 -3.60
C HIS A 144 -4.34 -1.30 -3.02
N HIS A 145 -4.34 -1.18 -1.70
CA HIS A 145 -3.94 0.03 -0.99
C HIS A 145 -2.52 0.52 -1.32
N LEU A 146 -1.58 -0.42 -1.57
CA LEU A 146 -0.23 -0.08 -2.04
C LEU A 146 -0.28 0.65 -3.39
N ILE A 147 -1.00 0.08 -4.35
CA ILE A 147 -1.09 0.65 -5.70
C ILE A 147 -1.89 1.96 -5.71
N GLU A 148 -2.95 2.02 -4.92
CA GLU A 148 -3.77 3.23 -4.72
C GLU A 148 -2.94 4.37 -4.14
N GLY A 149 -2.11 4.09 -3.12
CA GLY A 149 -1.18 5.06 -2.54
C GLY A 149 -0.15 5.55 -3.56
N ILE A 150 0.52 4.64 -4.27
CA ILE A 150 1.48 4.97 -5.31
C ILE A 150 0.83 5.83 -6.41
N LYS A 151 -0.41 5.54 -6.81
CA LYS A 151 -1.15 6.31 -7.82
C LYS A 151 -1.26 7.79 -7.46
N VAL A 152 -1.52 8.10 -6.20
CA VAL A 152 -1.69 9.49 -5.72
C VAL A 152 -0.40 10.11 -5.18
N GLY A 153 0.70 9.37 -5.23
CA GLY A 153 2.01 9.83 -4.76
C GLY A 153 2.22 9.71 -3.26
N SER A 154 1.33 9.04 -2.51
CA SER A 154 1.61 8.73 -1.12
C SER A 154 2.74 7.70 -1.03
N ILE A 155 3.80 8.02 -0.26
CA ILE A 155 5.01 7.21 -0.19
C ILE A 155 4.70 5.93 0.59
N PRO A 156 4.90 4.72 0.02
CA PRO A 156 4.56 3.49 0.72
C PRO A 156 5.58 3.14 1.82
N ILE A 157 5.05 2.77 2.99
CA ILE A 157 5.79 2.03 4.02
C ILE A 157 5.42 0.57 3.82
N THR A 158 6.35 -0.28 3.36
CA THR A 158 6.03 -1.63 2.87
C THR A 158 7.17 -2.62 3.05
N ASN A 159 6.83 -3.90 3.13
CA ASN A 159 7.75 -5.03 3.06
C ASN A 159 7.56 -5.86 1.77
N CYS A 160 6.83 -5.32 0.81
CA CYS A 160 6.49 -5.98 -0.46
C CYS A 160 7.17 -5.32 -1.67
N GLU A 161 8.24 -4.57 -1.46
CA GLU A 161 8.94 -3.80 -2.49
C GLU A 161 9.45 -4.65 -3.65
N LYS A 162 9.86 -5.90 -3.37
CA LYS A 162 10.40 -6.83 -4.36
C LYS A 162 9.34 -7.49 -5.25
N LEU A 163 8.07 -7.36 -4.89
CA LEU A 163 6.96 -7.97 -5.62
C LEU A 163 6.42 -7.08 -6.75
N LEU A 164 6.93 -5.88 -6.88
CA LEU A 164 6.66 -5.00 -8.02
C LEU A 164 7.78 -5.10 -9.05
N SER A 165 7.46 -4.86 -10.31
CA SER A 165 8.44 -4.87 -11.40
C SER A 165 8.37 -3.55 -12.19
N PRO A 166 9.43 -2.74 -12.15
CA PRO A 166 10.66 -2.90 -11.33
C PRO A 166 10.39 -2.78 -9.83
N ASN A 167 11.30 -3.30 -9.01
CA ASN A 167 11.18 -3.21 -7.56
C ASN A 167 11.10 -1.76 -7.09
N LEU A 168 10.34 -1.53 -6.01
CA LEU A 168 10.42 -0.24 -5.30
C LEU A 168 11.81 -0.11 -4.66
N ASN A 169 12.42 1.06 -4.82
CA ASN A 169 13.69 1.39 -4.18
C ASN A 169 13.47 2.36 -3.00
N LYS A 170 14.54 2.68 -2.28
CA LYS A 170 14.50 3.57 -1.12
C LYS A 170 14.20 5.04 -1.45
N GLU A 171 14.29 5.43 -2.73
CA GLU A 171 13.93 6.78 -3.16
C GLU A 171 12.41 6.98 -3.30
N ILE A 172 11.65 5.88 -3.33
CA ILE A 172 10.20 5.89 -3.54
C ILE A 172 9.43 5.08 -2.50
N SER A 173 10.10 4.53 -1.48
CA SER A 173 9.46 3.75 -0.41
C SER A 173 10.29 3.71 0.86
N LEU A 174 9.63 3.58 2.01
CA LEU A 174 10.21 3.20 3.28
C LEU A 174 10.04 1.69 3.47
N GLN A 175 11.14 0.95 3.38
CA GLN A 175 11.14 -0.51 3.38
C GLN A 175 11.46 -1.05 4.76
N TYR A 176 10.80 -2.15 5.15
CA TYR A 176 11.08 -2.86 6.40
C TYR A 176 11.05 -4.38 6.18
N SER A 177 11.84 -5.13 6.92
CA SER A 177 11.92 -6.59 6.86
C SER A 177 11.36 -7.28 8.12
N ASN A 178 11.15 -6.51 9.20
CA ASN A 178 10.61 -6.99 10.47
C ASN A 178 9.85 -5.87 11.18
N LEU A 179 9.23 -6.18 12.34
CA LEU A 179 8.42 -5.22 13.09
C LEU A 179 9.24 -4.09 13.74
N ASP A 180 10.47 -4.35 14.14
CA ASP A 180 11.33 -3.32 14.75
C ASP A 180 11.74 -2.30 13.70
N GLU A 181 12.12 -2.76 12.50
CA GLU A 181 12.37 -1.86 11.36
C GLU A 181 11.12 -1.08 10.97
N LEU A 182 9.91 -1.69 11.03
CA LEU A 182 8.68 -0.96 10.78
C LEU A 182 8.51 0.22 11.74
N ILE A 183 8.74 0.01 13.03
CA ILE A 183 8.68 1.09 14.04
C ILE A 183 9.71 2.18 13.71
N HIS A 184 10.93 1.80 13.35
CA HIS A 184 11.95 2.74 12.91
C HIS A 184 11.49 3.57 11.68
N ARG A 185 10.86 2.92 10.67
CA ARG A 185 10.30 3.62 9.49
C ARG A 185 9.16 4.58 9.85
N PHE A 186 8.36 4.26 10.88
CA PHE A 186 7.35 5.19 11.38
C PHE A 186 7.99 6.43 12.00
N HIS A 187 9.01 6.28 12.84
CA HIS A 187 9.77 7.43 13.38
C HIS A 187 10.38 8.27 12.26
N GLU A 188 11.05 7.63 11.29
CA GLU A 188 11.60 8.30 10.11
C GLU A 188 10.54 9.11 9.36
N ALA A 189 9.38 8.52 9.09
CA ALA A 189 8.26 9.18 8.40
C ALA A 189 7.72 10.39 9.16
N LEU A 190 7.69 10.32 10.50
CA LEU A 190 7.16 11.39 11.35
C LEU A 190 8.07 12.64 11.40
N ILE A 191 9.39 12.46 11.22
CA ILE A 191 10.38 13.54 11.33
C ILE A 191 10.96 13.98 9.99
N MET A 192 10.68 13.26 8.88
CA MET A 192 11.22 13.57 7.55
C MET A 192 10.89 15.00 7.12
N GLN A 193 11.84 15.69 6.53
CA GLN A 193 11.69 17.05 6.07
C GLN A 193 10.71 17.17 4.90
N GLU A 194 10.03 18.29 4.78
CA GLU A 194 8.96 18.49 3.79
C GLU A 194 9.46 18.42 2.35
N ASP A 195 10.65 18.97 2.08
CA ASP A 195 11.29 18.95 0.76
C ASP A 195 11.64 17.50 0.33
N GLN A 196 12.14 16.69 1.25
CA GLN A 196 12.40 15.27 1.02
C GLN A 196 11.11 14.51 0.68
N ILE A 197 10.02 14.77 1.43
CA ILE A 197 8.71 14.19 1.17
C ILE A 197 8.22 14.57 -0.24
N VAL A 198 8.27 15.87 -0.59
CA VAL A 198 7.83 16.34 -1.91
C VAL A 198 8.64 15.67 -3.02
N HIS A 199 9.96 15.58 -2.86
CA HIS A 199 10.82 14.91 -3.82
C HIS A 199 10.48 13.43 -4.00
N MET A 200 10.36 12.68 -2.89
CA MET A 200 9.98 11.27 -2.94
C MET A 200 8.60 11.07 -3.58
N ARG A 201 7.61 11.91 -3.24
CA ARG A 201 6.26 11.83 -3.82
C ARG A 201 6.27 12.01 -5.34
N SER A 202 7.05 12.96 -5.84
CA SER A 202 7.22 13.17 -7.28
C SER A 202 7.75 11.89 -7.97
N LYS A 203 8.77 11.27 -7.40
CA LYS A 203 9.32 10.00 -7.91
C LYS A 203 8.32 8.84 -7.82
N VAL A 204 7.52 8.77 -6.75
CA VAL A 204 6.44 7.77 -6.61
C VAL A 204 5.40 7.92 -7.73
N GLN A 205 4.98 9.14 -8.02
CA GLN A 205 4.04 9.42 -9.12
C GLN A 205 4.63 9.08 -10.49
N GLU A 206 5.90 9.39 -10.71
CA GLU A 206 6.62 9.00 -11.93
C GLU A 206 6.70 7.48 -12.07
N TYR A 207 7.04 6.77 -11.00
CA TYR A 207 7.06 5.31 -10.97
C TYR A 207 5.69 4.73 -11.37
N TYR A 208 4.58 5.25 -10.80
CA TYR A 208 3.23 4.83 -11.21
C TYR A 208 3.00 5.04 -12.70
N LYS A 209 3.28 6.23 -13.19
CA LYS A 209 3.06 6.61 -14.60
C LYS A 209 3.80 5.68 -15.56
N ILE A 210 5.05 5.33 -15.24
CA ILE A 210 5.92 4.54 -16.11
C ILE A 210 5.65 3.04 -16.02
N ASN A 211 5.26 2.53 -14.83
CA ASN A 211 5.26 1.09 -14.56
C ASN A 211 3.87 0.49 -14.27
N LEU A 212 2.97 1.25 -13.63
CA LEU A 212 1.71 0.73 -13.10
C LEU A 212 0.46 1.32 -13.74
N SER A 213 0.59 2.37 -14.55
CA SER A 213 -0.57 2.98 -15.21
C SER A 213 -1.14 2.05 -16.30
N PRO A 214 -2.43 2.19 -16.65
CA PRO A 214 -3.03 1.45 -17.77
C PRO A 214 -2.27 1.66 -19.09
N GLU A 215 -1.74 2.85 -19.31
CA GLU A 215 -0.94 3.20 -20.49
C GLU A 215 0.40 2.46 -20.51
N ALA A 216 1.09 2.44 -19.37
CA ALA A 216 2.34 1.70 -19.20
C ALA A 216 2.11 0.20 -19.40
N PHE A 217 1.03 -0.33 -18.81
CA PHE A 217 0.62 -1.72 -19.01
C PHE A 217 0.41 -2.04 -20.49
N LYS A 218 -0.40 -1.24 -21.20
CA LYS A 218 -0.67 -1.42 -22.64
C LYS A 218 0.62 -1.42 -23.48
N LYS A 219 1.56 -0.52 -23.17
CA LYS A 219 2.86 -0.45 -23.85
C LYS A 219 3.71 -1.68 -23.60
N ASN A 220 3.81 -2.13 -22.35
CA ASN A 220 4.61 -3.29 -21.96
C ASN A 220 4.00 -4.59 -22.50
N PHE A 221 2.68 -4.73 -22.46
CA PHE A 221 1.97 -5.89 -22.98
C PHE A 221 2.21 -6.07 -24.48
N LYS A 222 2.17 -4.98 -25.28
CA LYS A 222 2.49 -5.03 -26.71
C LYS A 222 3.91 -5.54 -26.97
N LYS A 223 4.90 -5.09 -26.19
CA LYS A 223 6.30 -5.54 -26.32
C LYS A 223 6.46 -7.04 -26.02
N ILE A 224 5.65 -7.59 -25.10
CA ILE A 224 5.74 -8.98 -24.69
C ILE A 224 5.11 -9.89 -25.74
N ILE A 225 3.94 -9.53 -26.27
CA ILE A 225 3.30 -10.29 -27.35
C ILE A 225 4.23 -10.36 -28.58
N SER A 226 4.97 -9.31 -28.88
CA SER A 226 5.94 -9.30 -29.98
C SER A 226 7.18 -10.14 -29.71
N ASN A 227 7.56 -10.33 -28.44
CA ASN A 227 8.71 -11.13 -28.02
C ASN A 227 8.27 -12.52 -27.53
N LYS A 228 8.07 -13.48 -28.42
CA LYS A 228 7.53 -14.84 -28.19
C LYS A 228 8.17 -15.70 -27.06
N LYS A 229 9.10 -15.15 -26.27
CA LYS A 229 9.91 -15.90 -25.29
C LYS A 229 9.56 -15.63 -23.82
N ASN A 230 8.65 -14.72 -23.49
CA ASN A 230 8.38 -14.33 -22.11
C ASN A 230 7.06 -14.91 -21.62
N LYS A 231 7.08 -15.49 -20.41
CA LYS A 231 5.84 -15.87 -19.70
C LYS A 231 5.23 -14.62 -19.05
N ILE A 232 3.91 -14.49 -19.16
CA ILE A 232 3.15 -13.49 -18.43
C ILE A 232 2.66 -14.15 -17.15
N ILE A 233 3.04 -13.58 -16.01
CA ILE A 233 2.57 -14.02 -14.70
C ILE A 233 1.51 -13.04 -14.24
N CYS A 234 0.27 -13.52 -14.16
CA CYS A 234 -0.85 -12.76 -13.61
C CYS A 234 -1.00 -13.14 -12.13
N CYS A 235 -0.93 -12.15 -11.26
CA CYS A 235 -1.30 -12.33 -9.87
C CYS A 235 -2.80 -12.01 -9.74
N ASP A 236 -3.61 -13.01 -9.45
CA ASP A 236 -5.05 -12.90 -9.31
C ASP A 236 -5.43 -12.90 -7.81
N ASP A 237 -6.54 -12.28 -7.46
CA ASP A 237 -7.07 -12.20 -6.08
C ASP A 237 -7.43 -13.58 -5.48
N HIS A 238 -7.68 -14.57 -6.32
CA HIS A 238 -8.02 -15.95 -5.96
C HIS A 238 -6.96 -16.95 -6.42
N GLY A 239 -6.02 -16.51 -7.24
CA GLY A 239 -4.93 -17.33 -7.74
C GLY A 239 -3.90 -17.51 -6.65
N SER A 240 -3.93 -18.62 -5.97
CA SER A 240 -2.78 -19.03 -5.22
C SER A 240 -1.57 -19.05 -6.16
N VAL A 241 -0.48 -18.44 -5.78
CA VAL A 241 0.82 -18.56 -6.47
C VAL A 241 1.20 -20.05 -6.68
N GLU A 242 0.54 -20.96 -5.96
CA GLU A 242 0.63 -22.41 -6.10
C GLU A 242 0.09 -22.98 -7.44
N GLN A 243 -0.78 -22.24 -8.14
CA GLN A 243 -1.26 -22.66 -9.47
C GLN A 243 -0.30 -22.30 -10.61
N ILE A 244 0.77 -21.58 -10.32
CA ILE A 244 1.84 -21.27 -11.29
C ILE A 244 2.94 -22.33 -11.16
N LYS A 245 2.57 -23.60 -11.27
CA LYS A 245 3.50 -24.72 -11.41
C LYS A 245 3.80 -25.00 -12.88
#